data_aef0384a3cc6e6cb9e826471df7f8b75
#
_entry.id   aef0384a3cc6e6cb9e826471df7f8b75
#
_cell.length_a   1.000
_cell.length_b   1.000
_cell.length_c   1.000
_cell.angle_alpha   90.00
_cell.angle_beta   90.00
_cell.angle_gamma   90.00
#
_symmetry.space_group_name_H-M   'P 1'
#
loop_
_entity.id
_entity.type
_entity.pdbx_description
1 polymer ?
#
loop_
_entity_poly.entity_id
_entity_poly.type
_entity_poly.pdbx_seq_one_letter_code
_entity_poly.pdbx_strand_id
1 'polypeptide(L)'
;MRDSYKVLTKPCEGTYSELRSKFLAFAIPVRTAEEAMEQVAKYQKEYFDARHVCWAYRLGPEGEEYRSNDNGEPSGTAGKPILGQMVSADVSDLIILVIRYFGGVKLGTSGLIVAYRTAAAEALEAGEYAERLVEKELKLTFGYEHMNMVMRMVKDLQPRIVSQDYKDNGDIVMTIAIRLSLVERVHSAFIVNGQSLVKVEEC
;
A
#
# COMPACT_ATOMS: atom_id res chain seq x y z
N MET A 1 -10.20 9.40 -7.76
CA MET A 1 -9.33 9.21 -6.59
C MET A 1 -10.00 8.16 -5.71
N ARG A 2 -9.30 7.09 -5.36
CA ARG A 2 -9.87 5.95 -4.59
C ARG A 2 -10.02 6.33 -3.13
N ASP A 3 -11.11 5.91 -2.53
CA ASP A 3 -11.42 6.12 -1.11
C ASP A 3 -10.95 4.94 -0.23
N SER A 4 -10.70 3.81 -0.87
CA SER A 4 -10.10 2.62 -0.26
C SER A 4 -9.33 1.80 -1.29
N TYR A 5 -8.42 0.96 -0.81
CA TYR A 5 -7.65 0.04 -1.64
C TYR A 5 -7.35 -1.25 -0.90
N LYS A 6 -7.11 -2.31 -1.69
CA LYS A 6 -6.87 -3.65 -1.18
C LYS A 6 -5.42 -3.82 -0.74
N VAL A 7 -5.23 -4.33 0.47
CA VAL A 7 -3.91 -4.62 1.05
C VAL A 7 -3.84 -6.05 1.56
N LEU A 8 -2.65 -6.64 1.53
CA LEU A 8 -2.36 -7.92 2.17
C LEU A 8 -2.28 -7.73 3.69
N THR A 9 -2.91 -8.61 4.48
CA THR A 9 -2.95 -8.48 5.95
C THR A 9 -1.79 -9.16 6.65
N LYS A 10 -1.27 -10.24 6.07
CA LYS A 10 -0.16 -11.03 6.60
C LYS A 10 0.67 -11.63 5.46
N PRO A 11 1.95 -11.99 5.69
CA PRO A 11 2.76 -12.67 4.69
C PRO A 11 2.12 -13.98 4.22
N CYS A 12 2.28 -14.27 2.94
CA CYS A 12 1.84 -15.52 2.33
C CYS A 12 2.85 -16.00 1.28
N GLU A 13 2.75 -17.27 0.93
CA GLU A 13 3.72 -17.96 0.10
C GLU A 13 3.02 -18.71 -1.03
N GLY A 14 3.74 -18.88 -2.14
CA GLY A 14 3.34 -19.71 -3.27
C GLY A 14 4.54 -20.43 -3.85
N THR A 15 4.29 -21.50 -4.57
CA THR A 15 5.37 -22.26 -5.21
C THR A 15 4.96 -22.70 -6.62
N TYR A 16 5.93 -22.64 -7.53
CA TYR A 16 5.76 -23.15 -8.88
C TYR A 16 6.98 -23.95 -9.29
N SER A 17 6.80 -24.97 -10.11
CA SER A 17 7.89 -25.79 -10.61
C SER A 17 7.72 -26.04 -12.10
N GLU A 18 8.79 -25.85 -12.86
CA GLU A 18 8.82 -26.09 -14.31
C GLU A 18 10.19 -26.61 -14.74
N LEU A 19 10.23 -27.69 -15.52
CA LEU A 19 11.46 -28.32 -16.01
C LEU A 19 12.52 -28.49 -14.92
N ARG A 20 12.14 -29.00 -13.74
CA ARG A 20 12.95 -29.17 -12.52
C ARG A 20 13.43 -27.86 -11.87
N SER A 21 13.17 -26.69 -12.47
CA SER A 21 13.36 -25.42 -11.76
C SER A 21 12.26 -25.23 -10.73
N LYS A 22 12.63 -24.72 -9.54
CA LYS A 22 11.70 -24.43 -8.45
C LYS A 22 11.68 -22.92 -8.20
N PHE A 23 10.47 -22.37 -8.09
CA PHE A 23 10.21 -20.97 -7.80
C PHE A 23 9.46 -20.87 -6.48
N LEU A 24 10.03 -20.19 -5.51
CA LEU A 24 9.44 -19.92 -4.20
C LEU A 24 9.04 -18.45 -4.15
N ALA A 25 7.76 -18.16 -4.05
CA ALA A 25 7.24 -16.80 -4.00
C ALA A 25 6.80 -16.44 -2.57
N PHE A 26 7.17 -15.24 -2.14
CA PHE A 26 6.82 -14.68 -0.83
C PHE A 26 6.20 -13.32 -1.05
N ALA A 27 4.93 -13.15 -0.70
CA ALA A 27 4.24 -11.87 -0.69
C ALA A 27 4.19 -11.34 0.74
N ILE A 28 4.68 -10.12 0.96
CA ILE A 28 4.90 -9.54 2.29
C ILE A 28 4.31 -8.14 2.30
N PRO A 29 3.43 -7.81 3.29
CA PRO A 29 2.96 -6.44 3.48
C PRO A 29 4.13 -5.51 3.81
N VAL A 30 4.23 -4.38 3.12
CA VAL A 30 5.19 -3.29 3.38
C VAL A 30 4.51 -1.96 3.09
N ARG A 31 4.96 -0.88 3.74
CA ARG A 31 4.37 0.46 3.59
C ARG A 31 5.28 1.46 2.91
N THR A 32 6.58 1.18 2.89
CA THR A 32 7.58 2.07 2.32
C THR A 32 8.57 1.31 1.45
N ALA A 33 9.26 2.04 0.58
CA ALA A 33 10.33 1.46 -0.23
C ALA A 33 11.48 0.92 0.61
N GLU A 34 11.76 1.57 1.74
CA GLU A 34 12.79 1.14 2.70
C GLU A 34 12.44 -0.23 3.29
N GLU A 35 11.21 -0.40 3.81
CA GLU A 35 10.72 -1.70 4.31
C GLU A 35 10.81 -2.78 3.22
N ALA A 36 10.44 -2.46 1.98
CA ALA A 36 10.54 -3.39 0.86
C ALA A 36 12.00 -3.81 0.62
N MET A 37 12.94 -2.87 0.63
CA MET A 37 14.36 -3.18 0.42
C MET A 37 15.00 -3.93 1.59
N GLU A 38 14.54 -3.73 2.81
CA GLU A 38 14.92 -4.55 3.97
C GLU A 38 14.51 -6.02 3.77
N GLN A 39 13.30 -6.28 3.24
CA GLN A 39 12.89 -7.65 2.90
C GLN A 39 13.77 -8.23 1.80
N VAL A 40 14.14 -7.46 0.78
CA VAL A 40 15.08 -7.92 -0.27
C VAL A 40 16.40 -8.36 0.35
N ALA A 41 17.00 -7.52 1.20
CA ALA A 41 18.29 -7.84 1.86
C ALA A 41 18.17 -9.09 2.76
N LYS A 42 17.08 -9.21 3.50
CA LYS A 42 16.80 -10.38 4.35
C LYS A 42 16.76 -11.66 3.53
N TYR A 43 15.94 -11.70 2.47
CA TYR A 43 15.75 -12.90 1.66
C TYR A 43 16.98 -13.24 0.82
N GLN A 44 17.75 -12.26 0.34
CA GLN A 44 19.03 -12.51 -0.32
C GLN A 44 20.05 -13.15 0.62
N LYS A 45 20.03 -12.80 1.91
CA LYS A 45 20.89 -13.41 2.93
C LYS A 45 20.40 -14.81 3.31
N GLU A 46 19.10 -15.01 3.44
CA GLU A 46 18.49 -16.29 3.82
C GLU A 46 18.65 -17.34 2.71
N TYR A 47 18.44 -16.94 1.45
CA TYR A 47 18.53 -17.79 0.26
C TYR A 47 19.84 -17.53 -0.52
N PHE A 48 20.96 -17.43 0.21
CA PHE A 48 22.27 -17.10 -0.37
C PHE A 48 22.77 -18.14 -1.41
N ASP A 49 22.25 -19.35 -1.38
CA ASP A 49 22.51 -20.45 -2.30
C ASP A 49 21.66 -20.36 -3.60
N ALA A 50 20.63 -19.55 -3.60
CA ALA A 50 19.82 -19.30 -4.78
C ALA A 50 20.54 -18.32 -5.74
N ARG A 51 20.47 -18.62 -7.03
CA ARG A 51 21.10 -17.78 -8.05
C ARG A 51 20.35 -16.46 -8.28
N HIS A 52 19.03 -16.47 -8.13
CA HIS A 52 18.17 -15.33 -8.43
C HIS A 52 17.13 -15.15 -7.33
N VAL A 53 17.07 -13.93 -6.79
CA VAL A 53 16.04 -13.44 -5.89
C VAL A 53 15.38 -12.24 -6.57
N CYS A 54 14.45 -12.52 -7.48
CA CYS A 54 13.74 -11.50 -8.25
C CYS A 54 12.61 -10.92 -7.41
N TRP A 55 12.30 -9.64 -7.60
CA TRP A 55 11.28 -9.01 -6.77
C TRP A 55 10.58 -7.84 -7.47
N ALA A 56 9.41 -7.51 -6.96
CA ALA A 56 8.73 -6.25 -7.23
C ALA A 56 7.98 -5.78 -6.00
N TYR A 57 7.85 -4.46 -5.81
CA TYR A 57 6.94 -3.86 -4.84
C TYR A 57 6.00 -2.87 -5.53
N ARG A 58 4.84 -2.66 -4.91
CA ARG A 58 3.83 -1.70 -5.31
C ARG A 58 3.23 -1.08 -4.06
N LEU A 59 3.27 0.27 -3.96
CA LEU A 59 2.90 1.04 -2.78
C LEU A 59 1.91 2.14 -3.16
N GLY A 60 1.13 2.55 -2.16
CA GLY A 60 0.15 3.63 -2.28
C GLY A 60 -1.21 3.19 -2.80
N PRO A 61 -2.24 4.02 -2.59
CA PRO A 61 -3.63 3.71 -2.95
C PRO A 61 -3.87 3.42 -4.42
N GLU A 62 -3.18 4.12 -5.32
CA GLU A 62 -3.24 3.92 -6.77
C GLU A 62 -2.10 3.01 -7.27
N GLY A 63 -1.18 2.60 -6.36
CA GLY A 63 0.03 1.86 -6.70
C GLY A 63 1.02 2.72 -7.49
N GLU A 64 1.07 4.00 -7.18
CA GLU A 64 1.82 5.04 -7.86
C GLU A 64 3.32 4.89 -7.65
N GLU A 65 3.75 4.32 -6.54
CA GLU A 65 5.14 4.00 -6.28
C GLU A 65 5.39 2.50 -6.46
N TYR A 66 6.22 2.15 -7.42
CA TYR A 66 6.56 0.75 -7.70
C TYR A 66 7.98 0.61 -8.23
N ARG A 67 8.55 -0.55 -7.99
CA ARG A 67 9.84 -0.93 -8.55
C ARG A 67 9.92 -2.45 -8.74
N SER A 68 10.71 -2.89 -9.71
CA SER A 68 10.94 -4.33 -9.97
C SER A 68 12.39 -4.59 -10.35
N ASN A 69 12.86 -5.82 -10.10
CA ASN A 69 14.23 -6.23 -10.38
C ASN A 69 14.29 -7.70 -10.81
N ASP A 70 15.01 -7.97 -11.90
CA ASP A 70 15.19 -9.30 -12.45
C ASP A 70 16.35 -10.07 -11.80
N ASN A 71 17.18 -9.44 -10.98
CA ASN A 71 18.28 -10.05 -10.21
C ASN A 71 19.12 -11.07 -11.00
N GLY A 72 19.60 -10.67 -12.19
CA GLY A 72 20.44 -11.49 -13.06
C GLY A 72 19.68 -12.44 -14.01
N GLU A 73 18.35 -12.49 -13.97
CA GLU A 73 17.57 -13.08 -15.06
C GLU A 73 17.57 -12.14 -16.29
N PRO A 74 17.25 -12.62 -17.49
CA PRO A 74 17.11 -11.76 -18.65
C PRO A 74 16.11 -10.61 -18.41
N SER A 75 16.44 -9.43 -18.91
CA SER A 75 15.66 -8.22 -18.67
C SER A 75 14.16 -8.39 -18.98
N GLY A 76 13.31 -8.04 -17.99
CA GLY A 76 11.86 -8.07 -18.10
C GLY A 76 11.23 -9.47 -18.00
N THR A 77 12.00 -10.51 -17.66
CA THR A 77 11.47 -11.89 -17.59
C THR A 77 11.00 -12.30 -16.19
N ALA A 78 11.34 -11.53 -15.15
CA ALA A 78 11.01 -11.84 -13.76
C ALA A 78 10.29 -10.69 -13.05
N GLY A 79 10.95 -9.57 -12.82
CA GLY A 79 10.41 -8.46 -12.04
C GLY A 79 9.14 -7.86 -12.60
N LYS A 80 9.06 -7.63 -13.92
CA LYS A 80 7.84 -7.12 -14.57
C LYS A 80 6.67 -8.12 -14.51
N PRO A 81 6.83 -9.43 -14.78
CA PRO A 81 5.80 -10.45 -14.56
C PRO A 81 5.28 -10.48 -13.12
N ILE A 82 6.16 -10.36 -12.10
CA ILE A 82 5.77 -10.29 -10.69
C ILE A 82 4.90 -9.05 -10.43
N LEU A 83 5.36 -7.86 -10.84
CA LEU A 83 4.61 -6.60 -10.69
C LEU A 83 3.24 -6.69 -11.38
N GLY A 84 3.18 -7.29 -12.56
CA GLY A 84 1.95 -7.48 -13.31
C GLY A 84 0.88 -8.25 -12.53
N GLN A 85 1.27 -9.18 -11.65
CA GLN A 85 0.31 -9.91 -10.82
C GLN A 85 -0.29 -9.04 -9.71
N MET A 86 0.50 -8.15 -9.08
CA MET A 86 -0.02 -7.19 -8.12
C MET A 86 -1.03 -6.24 -8.77
N VAL A 87 -0.73 -5.76 -9.98
CA VAL A 87 -1.63 -4.89 -10.75
C VAL A 87 -2.92 -5.63 -11.12
N SER A 88 -2.82 -6.87 -11.61
CA SER A 88 -3.99 -7.69 -11.98
C SER A 88 -4.88 -8.04 -10.78
N ALA A 89 -4.28 -8.27 -9.61
CA ALA A 89 -4.99 -8.54 -8.35
C ALA A 89 -5.52 -7.25 -7.68
N ASP A 90 -5.16 -6.09 -8.22
CA ASP A 90 -5.46 -4.77 -7.68
C ASP A 90 -5.09 -4.63 -6.19
N VAL A 91 -3.89 -5.07 -5.83
CA VAL A 91 -3.37 -5.04 -4.46
C VAL A 91 -2.14 -4.14 -4.39
N SER A 92 -2.02 -3.40 -3.30
CA SER A 92 -0.92 -2.47 -3.04
C SER A 92 -0.38 -2.61 -1.61
N ASP A 93 0.68 -1.86 -1.27
CA ASP A 93 1.41 -1.94 0.00
C ASP A 93 1.97 -3.33 0.27
N LEU A 94 2.65 -3.89 -0.74
CA LEU A 94 3.34 -5.17 -0.60
C LEU A 94 4.58 -5.25 -1.49
N ILE A 95 5.47 -6.17 -1.12
CA ILE A 95 6.54 -6.69 -1.98
C ILE A 95 6.28 -8.17 -2.26
N ILE A 96 6.59 -8.63 -3.48
CA ILE A 96 6.70 -10.05 -3.79
C ILE A 96 8.13 -10.36 -4.20
N LEU A 97 8.75 -11.33 -3.51
CA LEU A 97 10.04 -11.89 -3.86
C LEU A 97 9.82 -13.29 -4.43
N VAL A 98 10.54 -13.61 -5.51
CA VAL A 98 10.52 -14.95 -6.09
C VAL A 98 11.95 -15.47 -6.19
N ILE A 99 12.24 -16.53 -5.45
CA ILE A 99 13.53 -17.20 -5.37
C ILE A 99 13.52 -18.37 -6.37
N ARG A 100 14.50 -18.40 -7.27
CA ARG A 100 14.62 -19.48 -8.23
C ARG A 100 15.81 -20.39 -7.97
N TYR A 101 15.52 -21.68 -7.92
CA TYR A 101 16.51 -22.77 -8.02
C TYR A 101 16.47 -23.37 -9.41
N PHE A 102 17.60 -23.35 -10.12
CA PHE A 102 17.71 -23.84 -11.48
C PHE A 102 17.70 -25.37 -11.54
N GLY A 103 16.85 -25.95 -12.37
CA GLY A 103 16.68 -27.40 -12.51
C GLY A 103 17.54 -28.08 -13.57
N GLY A 104 18.55 -27.38 -14.11
CA GLY A 104 19.43 -27.94 -15.15
C GLY A 104 18.93 -27.77 -16.59
N VAL A 105 17.67 -27.37 -16.79
CA VAL A 105 17.07 -27.15 -18.11
C VAL A 105 16.69 -25.67 -18.27
N LYS A 106 17.09 -25.04 -19.36
CA LYS A 106 16.74 -23.65 -19.66
C LYS A 106 15.28 -23.53 -20.08
N LEU A 107 14.54 -22.64 -19.42
CA LEU A 107 13.13 -22.35 -19.74
C LEU A 107 12.94 -21.43 -20.96
N GLY A 108 13.97 -20.67 -21.32
CA GLY A 108 13.86 -19.56 -22.27
C GLY A 108 13.13 -18.36 -21.67
N THR A 109 13.10 -17.25 -22.40
CA THR A 109 12.49 -15.98 -21.91
C THR A 109 11.00 -16.11 -21.67
N SER A 110 10.26 -16.75 -22.59
CA SER A 110 8.81 -16.97 -22.45
C SER A 110 8.47 -17.89 -21.27
N GLY A 111 9.24 -18.96 -21.07
CA GLY A 111 9.06 -19.88 -19.94
C GLY A 111 9.35 -19.21 -18.59
N LEU A 112 10.37 -18.34 -18.52
CA LEU A 112 10.66 -17.55 -17.34
C LEU A 112 9.52 -16.60 -16.99
N ILE A 113 9.00 -15.86 -17.97
CA ILE A 113 7.86 -14.94 -17.78
C ILE A 113 6.66 -15.68 -17.18
N VAL A 114 6.33 -16.87 -17.73
CA VAL A 114 5.22 -17.69 -17.21
C VAL A 114 5.52 -18.15 -15.79
N ALA A 115 6.73 -18.66 -15.52
CA ALA A 115 7.09 -19.20 -14.21
C ALA A 115 7.05 -18.14 -13.10
N TYR A 116 7.65 -16.97 -13.32
CA TYR A 116 7.62 -15.88 -12.34
C TYR A 116 6.21 -15.33 -12.12
N ARG A 117 5.43 -15.19 -13.19
CA ARG A 117 4.01 -14.82 -13.12
C ARG A 117 3.21 -15.81 -12.30
N THR A 118 3.32 -17.10 -12.60
CA THR A 118 2.54 -18.14 -11.89
C THR A 118 2.93 -18.23 -10.42
N ALA A 119 4.24 -18.22 -10.10
CA ALA A 119 4.67 -18.25 -8.71
C ALA A 119 4.14 -17.06 -7.90
N ALA A 120 4.16 -15.85 -8.48
CA ALA A 120 3.61 -14.67 -7.85
C ALA A 120 2.07 -14.75 -7.68
N ALA A 121 1.35 -15.28 -8.68
CA ALA A 121 -0.09 -15.50 -8.59
C ALA A 121 -0.46 -16.48 -7.47
N GLU A 122 0.24 -17.61 -7.36
CA GLU A 122 0.04 -18.62 -6.30
C GLU A 122 0.22 -18.01 -4.90
N ALA A 123 1.26 -17.16 -4.71
CA ALA A 123 1.44 -16.45 -3.45
C ALA A 123 0.26 -15.51 -3.14
N LEU A 124 -0.22 -14.75 -4.14
CA LEU A 124 -1.36 -13.86 -3.95
C LEU A 124 -2.67 -14.61 -3.70
N GLU A 125 -2.90 -15.76 -4.34
CA GLU A 125 -4.08 -16.59 -4.13
C GLU A 125 -4.15 -17.16 -2.70
N ALA A 126 -3.00 -17.41 -2.07
CA ALA A 126 -2.91 -17.84 -0.66
C ALA A 126 -3.09 -16.68 0.34
N GLY A 127 -3.22 -15.43 -0.13
CA GLY A 127 -3.25 -14.24 0.69
C GLY A 127 -4.60 -13.97 1.37
N GLU A 128 -4.53 -13.34 2.55
CA GLU A 128 -5.69 -12.72 3.20
C GLU A 128 -5.63 -11.20 3.00
N TYR A 129 -6.77 -10.61 2.67
CA TYR A 129 -6.84 -9.21 2.26
C TYR A 129 -7.80 -8.41 3.13
N ALA A 130 -7.52 -7.11 3.24
CA ALA A 130 -8.41 -6.12 3.84
C ALA A 130 -8.49 -4.88 2.94
N GLU A 131 -9.55 -4.11 3.11
CA GLU A 131 -9.61 -2.75 2.56
C GLU A 131 -8.95 -1.78 3.54
N ARG A 132 -8.05 -0.95 3.03
CA ARG A 132 -7.48 0.19 3.73
C ARG A 132 -8.12 1.46 3.20
N LEU A 133 -8.59 2.31 4.12
CA LEU A 133 -9.16 3.60 3.77
C LEU A 133 -8.06 4.59 3.39
N VAL A 134 -8.34 5.43 2.41
CA VAL A 134 -7.52 6.60 2.10
C VAL A 134 -8.04 7.74 2.96
N GLU A 135 -7.30 8.07 4.02
CA GLU A 135 -7.62 9.17 4.91
C GLU A 135 -6.77 10.40 4.57
N LYS A 136 -7.36 11.58 4.79
CA LYS A 136 -6.66 12.86 4.76
C LYS A 136 -6.73 13.50 6.14
N GLU A 137 -5.61 14.05 6.60
CA GLU A 137 -5.59 14.81 7.84
C GLU A 137 -5.95 16.27 7.56
N LEU A 138 -6.91 16.76 8.33
CA LEU A 138 -7.39 18.13 8.29
C LEU A 138 -7.22 18.76 9.66
N LYS A 139 -6.73 19.99 9.67
CA LYS A 139 -6.59 20.83 10.85
C LYS A 139 -7.73 21.84 10.90
N LEU A 140 -8.54 21.76 11.94
CA LEU A 140 -9.66 22.64 12.22
C LEU A 140 -9.23 23.67 13.28
N THR A 141 -9.36 24.97 13.00
CA THR A 141 -9.11 26.03 13.98
C THR A 141 -10.39 26.83 14.16
N PHE A 142 -10.88 26.94 15.39
CA PHE A 142 -12.16 27.58 15.72
C PHE A 142 -12.22 28.08 17.15
N GLY A 143 -13.05 29.12 17.40
CA GLY A 143 -13.37 29.61 18.75
C GLY A 143 -14.32 28.68 19.49
N TYR A 144 -14.34 28.74 20.80
CA TYR A 144 -15.15 27.90 21.68
C TYR A 144 -16.67 27.95 21.34
N GLU A 145 -17.15 29.08 20.86
CA GLU A 145 -18.54 29.28 20.43
C GLU A 145 -18.95 28.36 19.28
N HIS A 146 -18.00 27.86 18.49
CA HIS A 146 -18.24 26.95 17.39
C HIS A 146 -18.07 25.46 17.74
N MET A 147 -17.74 25.13 18.99
CA MET A 147 -17.52 23.75 19.47
C MET A 147 -18.70 22.84 19.13
N ASN A 148 -19.93 23.29 19.38
CA ASN A 148 -21.13 22.48 19.11
C ASN A 148 -21.29 22.14 17.61
N MET A 149 -20.91 23.08 16.73
CA MET A 149 -20.94 22.86 15.27
C MET A 149 -19.91 21.81 14.86
N VAL A 150 -18.68 21.92 15.38
CA VAL A 150 -17.61 20.96 15.10
C VAL A 150 -17.98 19.57 15.62
N MET A 151 -18.49 19.47 16.86
CA MET A 151 -18.89 18.18 17.43
C MET A 151 -20.07 17.55 16.69
N ARG A 152 -20.96 18.34 16.11
CA ARG A 152 -22.04 17.84 15.21
C ARG A 152 -21.43 17.22 13.96
N MET A 153 -20.51 17.90 13.30
CA MET A 153 -19.79 17.35 12.14
C MET A 153 -19.05 16.06 12.50
N VAL A 154 -18.33 16.03 13.63
CA VAL A 154 -17.64 14.83 14.13
C VAL A 154 -18.63 13.67 14.30
N LYS A 155 -19.80 13.92 14.87
CA LYS A 155 -20.84 12.89 15.02
C LYS A 155 -21.39 12.40 13.68
N ASP A 156 -21.61 13.31 12.72
CA ASP A 156 -22.24 13.00 11.43
C ASP A 156 -21.27 12.32 10.45
N LEU A 157 -20.00 12.73 10.42
CA LEU A 157 -18.99 12.21 9.48
C LEU A 157 -18.04 11.18 10.09
N GLN A 158 -18.03 11.05 11.43
CA GLN A 158 -17.24 10.10 12.19
C GLN A 158 -15.74 10.06 11.81
N PRO A 159 -15.05 11.24 11.72
CA PRO A 159 -13.61 11.26 11.52
C PRO A 159 -12.89 10.68 12.74
N ARG A 160 -11.68 10.19 12.54
CA ARG A 160 -10.78 9.87 13.64
C ARG A 160 -10.14 11.15 14.16
N ILE A 161 -10.34 11.48 15.44
CA ILE A 161 -9.67 12.63 16.07
C ILE A 161 -8.22 12.21 16.35
N VAL A 162 -7.27 12.95 15.76
CA VAL A 162 -5.82 12.72 15.92
C VAL A 162 -5.29 13.49 17.13
N SER A 163 -5.66 14.79 17.24
CA SER A 163 -5.30 15.63 18.38
C SER A 163 -6.32 16.74 18.58
N GLN A 164 -6.32 17.30 19.80
CA GLN A 164 -7.08 18.49 20.15
C GLN A 164 -6.26 19.32 21.15
N ASP A 165 -6.00 20.57 20.78
CA ASP A 165 -5.20 21.51 21.57
C ASP A 165 -5.97 22.80 21.80
N TYR A 166 -5.77 23.40 22.96
CA TYR A 166 -6.32 24.69 23.34
C TYR A 166 -5.20 25.73 23.31
N LYS A 167 -5.42 26.85 22.60
CA LYS A 167 -4.46 27.94 22.47
C LYS A 167 -4.71 29.02 23.49
N ASP A 168 -3.67 29.76 23.86
CA ASP A 168 -3.75 30.86 24.84
C ASP A 168 -4.68 31.99 24.39
N ASN A 169 -4.90 32.15 23.09
CA ASN A 169 -5.81 33.15 22.51
C ASN A 169 -7.29 32.73 22.54
N GLY A 170 -7.62 31.56 23.12
CA GLY A 170 -8.97 31.02 23.19
C GLY A 170 -9.39 30.14 21.99
N ASP A 171 -8.56 30.03 20.97
CA ASP A 171 -8.81 29.12 19.85
C ASP A 171 -8.57 27.68 20.24
N ILE A 172 -9.34 26.80 19.59
CA ILE A 172 -9.17 25.36 19.64
C ILE A 172 -8.63 24.90 18.30
N VAL A 173 -7.62 24.04 18.35
CA VAL A 173 -7.04 23.39 17.18
C VAL A 173 -7.31 21.90 17.29
N MET A 174 -8.09 21.35 16.36
CA MET A 174 -8.40 19.94 16.29
C MET A 174 -7.87 19.37 14.99
N THR A 175 -7.04 18.32 15.06
CA THR A 175 -6.62 17.55 13.88
C THR A 175 -7.48 16.31 13.77
N ILE A 176 -8.09 16.11 12.60
CA ILE A 176 -8.93 14.96 12.30
C ILE A 176 -8.37 14.23 11.07
N ALA A 177 -8.47 12.91 11.05
CA ALA A 177 -8.26 12.09 9.86
C ALA A 177 -9.63 11.63 9.35
N ILE A 178 -9.90 11.91 8.07
CA ILE A 178 -11.19 11.61 7.44
C ILE A 178 -10.98 10.99 6.07
N ARG A 179 -11.92 10.15 5.65
CA ARG A 179 -11.91 9.57 4.30
C ARG A 179 -11.83 10.65 3.24
N LEU A 180 -11.03 10.41 2.23
CA LEU A 180 -10.78 11.37 1.17
C LEU A 180 -12.05 11.87 0.49
N SER A 181 -13.04 10.99 0.27
CA SER A 181 -14.35 11.35 -0.32
C SER A 181 -15.19 12.28 0.55
N LEU A 182 -14.88 12.40 1.85
CA LEU A 182 -15.64 13.24 2.78
C LEU A 182 -14.99 14.60 3.04
N VAL A 183 -13.81 14.88 2.51
CA VAL A 183 -13.07 16.14 2.73
C VAL A 183 -13.92 17.36 2.37
N GLU A 184 -14.55 17.37 1.18
CA GLU A 184 -15.42 18.47 0.73
C GLU A 184 -16.64 18.66 1.66
N ARG A 185 -17.13 17.58 2.26
CA ARG A 185 -18.25 17.67 3.22
C ARG A 185 -17.80 18.31 4.53
N VAL A 186 -16.56 18.11 4.97
CA VAL A 186 -16.00 18.82 6.13
C VAL A 186 -15.95 20.32 5.86
N HIS A 187 -15.40 20.73 4.70
CA HIS A 187 -15.35 22.13 4.32
C HIS A 187 -16.75 22.77 4.28
N SER A 188 -17.71 22.06 3.68
CA SER A 188 -19.10 22.55 3.53
C SER A 188 -19.84 22.64 4.86
N ALA A 189 -19.53 21.80 5.85
CA ALA A 189 -20.21 21.75 7.15
C ALA A 189 -20.07 23.05 7.96
N PHE A 190 -19.05 23.87 7.67
CA PHE A 190 -18.73 25.09 8.42
C PHE A 190 -19.09 26.38 7.69
N ILE A 191 -19.71 26.30 6.52
CA ILE A 191 -20.14 27.48 5.76
C ILE A 191 -21.54 27.91 6.21
N VAL A 192 -21.64 29.16 6.71
CA VAL A 192 -22.92 29.80 7.05
C VAL A 192 -22.97 31.13 6.33
N ASN A 193 -24.04 31.36 5.56
CA ASN A 193 -24.23 32.59 4.75
C ASN A 193 -23.02 32.93 3.84
N GLY A 194 -22.33 31.90 3.30
CA GLY A 194 -21.18 32.07 2.43
C GLY A 194 -19.85 32.36 3.14
N GLN A 195 -19.83 32.35 4.49
CA GLN A 195 -18.61 32.53 5.29
C GLN A 195 -18.28 31.25 6.05
N SER A 196 -17.00 30.89 6.06
CA SER A 196 -16.53 29.78 6.89
C SER A 196 -16.32 30.23 8.33
N LEU A 197 -16.97 29.56 9.27
CA LEU A 197 -16.86 29.80 10.71
C LEU A 197 -15.71 29.03 11.37
N VAL A 198 -15.19 28.03 10.68
CA VAL A 198 -14.07 27.19 11.10
C VAL A 198 -13.02 27.25 10.00
N LYS A 199 -11.78 27.54 10.37
CA LYS A 199 -10.66 27.45 9.43
C LYS A 199 -10.29 25.99 9.24
N VAL A 200 -10.34 25.48 8.01
CA VAL A 200 -9.98 24.11 7.65
C VAL A 200 -8.75 24.17 6.76
N GLU A 201 -7.69 23.51 7.20
CA GLU A 201 -6.41 23.41 6.47
C GLU A 201 -6.05 21.93 6.27
N GLU A 202 -5.48 21.60 5.14
CA GLU A 202 -4.89 20.29 4.88
C GLU A 202 -3.51 20.22 5.58
N CYS A 203 -3.21 19.09 6.22
CA CYS A 203 -1.93 18.85 6.89
C CYS A 203 -0.88 18.29 5.90
#